data_0da1369317d0c8f9d8d5c2bc79eb6d01
#
_entry.id   0da1369317d0c8f9d8d5c2bc79eb6d01
#
_cell.length_a   1.000
_cell.length_b   1.000
_cell.length_c   1.000
_cell.angle_alpha   90.00
_cell.angle_beta   90.00
_cell.angle_gamma   90.00
#
_symmetry.space_group_name_H-M   'P 1'
#
loop_
_entity.id
_entity.type
_entity.pdbx_description
1 polymer ?
#
loop_
_entity_poly.entity_id
_entity_poly.type
_entity_poly.pdbx_seq_one_letter_code
_entity_poly.pdbx_strand_id
1 'polypeptide(L)'
;MSTKALPAGVASTGAREFLRNLREEISTHPGVGHSLLSRMLTDPRSRHDFRVLASQHYPLVGNFTAYMELLLLRAPDSEAKCWLAKVLVDEYGERSEGEDHAWHYRRFMNAAGIQPGTEDTFALHPQVVGFIREHYRICTEEPFLVGLGALGPGHEWSIPAMFTLAVAGLRKAGFDEKDIEYWTMHLEQDQDHGAWLEEALANYCTTPETQAQIRRGALLSLDAREKFWWGVMDKINSELTRASLPGVLPASSGSESGQMTLRQLRDTLRLKVVFG
;
A
#
# COMPACT_ATOMS: atom_id res chain seq x y z
N MET A 1 -6.48 6.84 33.86
CA MET A 1 -5.89 8.18 33.69
C MET A 1 -6.65 8.86 32.59
N SER A 2 -7.27 10.03 32.87
CA SER A 2 -8.13 10.73 31.90
C SER A 2 -7.25 11.35 30.80
N THR A 3 -7.29 10.82 29.60
CA THR A 3 -6.65 11.41 28.42
C THR A 3 -7.43 12.66 28.06
N LYS A 4 -6.85 13.80 28.38
CA LYS A 4 -7.37 15.10 27.93
C LYS A 4 -7.22 15.15 26.41
N ALA A 5 -8.36 15.05 25.71
CA ALA A 5 -8.37 15.29 24.26
C ALA A 5 -7.78 16.68 23.98
N LEU A 6 -6.83 16.76 23.06
CA LEU A 6 -6.35 18.04 22.55
C LEU A 6 -7.54 18.77 21.92
N PRO A 7 -7.64 20.12 22.09
CA PRO A 7 -8.74 20.85 21.50
C PRO A 7 -8.69 20.72 19.98
N ALA A 8 -9.70 20.14 19.39
CA ALA A 8 -9.87 20.10 17.95
C ALA A 8 -9.92 21.54 17.44
N GLY A 9 -8.88 21.97 16.74
CA GLY A 9 -8.90 23.21 15.98
C GLY A 9 -10.04 23.09 14.97
N VAL A 10 -10.98 24.05 14.97
CA VAL A 10 -12.08 24.04 14.00
C VAL A 10 -11.45 24.24 12.61
N ALA A 11 -11.33 23.15 11.87
CA ALA A 11 -10.84 23.19 10.49
C ALA A 11 -11.59 24.26 9.70
N SER A 12 -10.85 25.10 8.97
CA SER A 12 -11.46 26.16 8.16
C SER A 12 -12.39 25.55 7.10
N THR A 13 -13.44 26.28 6.71
CA THR A 13 -14.34 25.82 5.63
C THR A 13 -13.59 25.46 4.36
N GLY A 14 -12.53 26.23 4.01
CA GLY A 14 -11.67 25.97 2.86
C GLY A 14 -10.83 24.67 2.97
N ALA A 15 -10.34 24.32 4.16
CA ALA A 15 -9.64 23.05 4.37
C ALA A 15 -10.55 21.86 4.15
N ARG A 16 -11.75 21.89 4.70
CA ARG A 16 -12.75 20.78 4.52
C ARG A 16 -13.19 20.65 3.07
N GLU A 17 -13.39 21.75 2.38
CA GLU A 17 -13.74 21.73 0.95
C GLU A 17 -12.61 21.14 0.12
N PHE A 18 -11.37 21.53 0.36
CA PHE A 18 -10.20 20.97 -0.29
C PHE A 18 -10.12 19.44 -0.06
N LEU A 19 -10.24 18.96 1.18
CA LEU A 19 -10.16 17.53 1.49
C LEU A 19 -11.28 16.73 0.84
N ARG A 20 -12.50 17.26 0.77
CA ARG A 20 -13.60 16.64 0.06
C ARG A 20 -13.29 16.52 -1.45
N ASN A 21 -12.85 17.60 -2.08
CA ASN A 21 -12.52 17.60 -3.50
C ASN A 21 -11.35 16.66 -3.82
N LEU A 22 -10.34 16.60 -2.94
CA LEU A 22 -9.24 15.65 -3.06
C LEU A 22 -9.71 14.20 -2.96
N ARG A 23 -10.65 13.90 -2.05
CA ARG A 23 -11.23 12.56 -1.93
C ARG A 23 -12.00 12.15 -3.19
N GLU A 24 -12.73 13.06 -3.80
CA GLU A 24 -13.41 12.83 -5.08
C GLU A 24 -12.41 12.56 -6.21
N GLU A 25 -11.34 13.35 -6.31
CA GLU A 25 -10.26 13.16 -7.28
C GLU A 25 -9.58 11.79 -7.11
N ILE A 26 -9.25 11.40 -5.89
CA ILE A 26 -8.67 10.09 -5.57
C ILE A 26 -9.59 8.95 -5.99
N SER A 27 -10.89 9.05 -5.69
CA SER A 27 -11.86 7.99 -5.98
C SER A 27 -11.98 7.65 -7.47
N THR A 28 -11.67 8.61 -8.34
CA THR A 28 -11.73 8.46 -9.80
C THR A 28 -10.37 8.18 -10.43
N HIS A 29 -9.30 8.11 -9.64
CA HIS A 29 -7.95 7.91 -10.16
C HIS A 29 -7.76 6.48 -10.70
N PRO A 30 -7.08 6.30 -11.86
CA PRO A 30 -6.84 4.96 -12.46
C PRO A 30 -6.10 3.99 -11.51
N GLY A 31 -5.29 4.49 -10.60
CA GLY A 31 -4.62 3.68 -9.58
C GLY A 31 -5.58 3.03 -8.58
N VAL A 32 -6.77 3.62 -8.36
CA VAL A 32 -7.84 3.09 -7.50
C VAL A 32 -8.80 2.20 -8.29
N GLY A 33 -9.28 2.68 -9.42
CA GLY A 33 -10.22 1.96 -10.29
C GLY A 33 -9.53 1.09 -11.35
N HIS A 34 -8.35 0.53 -11.08
CA HIS A 34 -7.56 -0.19 -12.08
C HIS A 34 -8.30 -1.43 -12.63
N SER A 35 -8.15 -1.69 -13.93
CA SER A 35 -8.84 -2.78 -14.63
C SER A 35 -8.56 -4.17 -14.04
N LEU A 36 -7.38 -4.41 -13.49
CA LEU A 36 -7.07 -5.66 -12.78
C LEU A 36 -8.02 -5.89 -11.62
N LEU A 37 -8.30 -4.86 -10.82
CA LEU A 37 -9.18 -4.95 -9.65
C LEU A 37 -10.65 -5.06 -10.06
N SER A 38 -11.12 -4.19 -10.95
CA SER A 38 -12.53 -4.19 -11.39
C SER A 38 -12.92 -5.48 -12.10
N ARG A 39 -12.00 -6.13 -12.83
CA ARG A 39 -12.23 -7.44 -13.44
C ARG A 39 -12.32 -8.58 -12.44
N MET A 40 -11.89 -8.41 -11.19
CA MET A 40 -12.13 -9.39 -10.14
C MET A 40 -13.62 -9.60 -9.83
N LEU A 41 -14.46 -8.61 -10.13
CA LEU A 41 -15.93 -8.75 -10.01
C LEU A 41 -16.55 -9.57 -11.13
N THR A 42 -16.02 -9.49 -12.35
CA THR A 42 -16.61 -10.06 -13.56
C THR A 42 -15.93 -11.37 -13.97
N ASP A 43 -14.61 -11.37 -13.95
CA ASP A 43 -13.79 -12.49 -14.43
C ASP A 43 -13.30 -13.32 -13.25
N PRO A 44 -13.64 -14.63 -13.18
CA PRO A 44 -13.08 -15.49 -12.14
C PRO A 44 -11.57 -15.59 -12.30
N ARG A 45 -10.84 -15.28 -11.22
CA ARG A 45 -9.39 -15.43 -11.16
C ARG A 45 -9.03 -16.78 -10.55
N SER A 46 -7.94 -17.36 -11.05
CA SER A 46 -7.42 -18.61 -10.50
C SER A 46 -6.62 -18.37 -9.22
N ARG A 47 -6.43 -19.44 -8.42
CA ARG A 47 -5.50 -19.37 -7.28
C ARG A 47 -4.06 -19.03 -7.71
N HIS A 48 -3.69 -19.40 -8.94
CA HIS A 48 -2.41 -19.02 -9.52
C HIS A 48 -2.27 -17.50 -9.69
N ASP A 49 -3.30 -16.82 -10.20
CA ASP A 49 -3.30 -15.37 -10.35
C ASP A 49 -3.10 -14.68 -8.98
N PHE A 50 -3.78 -15.20 -7.95
CA PHE A 50 -3.62 -14.69 -6.58
C PHE A 50 -2.26 -15.02 -5.97
N ARG A 51 -1.62 -16.12 -6.35
CA ARG A 51 -0.24 -16.41 -5.95
C ARG A 51 0.73 -15.38 -6.54
N VAL A 52 0.56 -15.01 -7.81
CA VAL A 52 1.35 -13.96 -8.45
C VAL A 52 1.08 -12.61 -7.77
N LEU A 53 -0.20 -12.24 -7.58
CA LEU A 53 -0.58 -11.06 -6.83
C LEU A 53 0.10 -11.03 -5.46
N ALA A 54 0.00 -12.11 -4.70
CA ALA A 54 0.57 -12.20 -3.35
C ALA A 54 2.09 -11.93 -3.34
N SER A 55 2.84 -12.51 -4.28
CA SER A 55 4.29 -12.31 -4.37
C SER A 55 4.68 -10.89 -4.77
N GLN A 56 3.90 -10.25 -5.65
CA GLN A 56 4.19 -8.91 -6.15
C GLN A 56 3.67 -7.79 -5.23
N HIS A 57 2.64 -8.06 -4.44
CA HIS A 57 2.07 -7.08 -3.51
C HIS A 57 2.75 -7.10 -2.12
N TYR A 58 3.28 -8.25 -1.69
CA TYR A 58 3.97 -8.36 -0.40
C TYR A 58 5.08 -7.32 -0.18
N PRO A 59 5.93 -6.98 -1.18
CA PRO A 59 6.94 -5.93 -1.00
C PRO A 59 6.37 -4.58 -0.56
N LEU A 60 5.17 -4.23 -1.02
CA LEU A 60 4.46 -3.03 -0.59
C LEU A 60 4.07 -3.14 0.90
N VAL A 61 3.42 -4.22 1.28
CA VAL A 61 3.00 -4.48 2.67
C VAL A 61 4.21 -4.47 3.61
N GLY A 62 5.26 -5.21 3.26
CA GLY A 62 6.46 -5.33 4.09
C GLY A 62 7.35 -4.09 4.15
N ASN A 63 7.04 -3.02 3.41
CA ASN A 63 7.76 -1.74 3.46
C ASN A 63 6.89 -0.58 3.95
N PHE A 64 5.59 -0.77 4.19
CA PHE A 64 4.69 0.32 4.55
C PHE A 64 5.10 0.99 5.87
N THR A 65 5.38 0.20 6.89
CA THR A 65 5.87 0.73 8.18
C THR A 65 7.17 1.52 8.03
N ALA A 66 8.09 1.06 7.17
CA ALA A 66 9.34 1.79 6.92
C ALA A 66 9.10 3.17 6.28
N TYR A 67 8.12 3.33 5.40
CA TYR A 67 7.74 4.65 4.87
C TYR A 67 7.23 5.56 5.98
N MET A 68 6.37 5.03 6.85
CA MET A 68 5.81 5.76 8.00
C MET A 68 6.90 6.16 8.99
N GLU A 69 7.85 5.28 9.30
CA GLU A 69 8.99 5.54 10.18
C GLU A 69 9.89 6.66 9.64
N LEU A 70 10.21 6.62 8.34
CA LEU A 70 10.99 7.66 7.68
C LEU A 70 10.28 9.01 7.72
N LEU A 71 8.97 9.02 7.50
CA LEU A 71 8.18 10.24 7.56
C LEU A 71 8.05 10.75 9.00
N LEU A 72 7.91 9.85 9.99
CA LEU A 72 7.86 10.18 11.42
C LEU A 72 9.12 10.92 11.88
N LEU A 73 10.30 10.48 11.44
CA LEU A 73 11.57 11.15 11.75
C LEU A 73 11.62 12.60 11.25
N ARG A 74 10.86 12.92 10.20
CA ARG A 74 10.81 14.24 9.54
C ARG A 74 9.59 15.07 9.94
N ALA A 75 8.71 14.54 10.78
CA ALA A 75 7.50 15.22 11.21
C ALA A 75 7.84 16.53 11.97
N PRO A 76 7.24 17.66 11.60
CA PRO A 76 7.62 18.99 12.08
C PRO A 76 7.24 19.24 13.54
N ASP A 77 6.23 18.53 14.04
CA ASP A 77 5.67 18.77 15.37
C ASP A 77 5.15 17.48 16.02
N SER A 78 4.73 17.60 17.27
CA SER A 78 4.24 16.48 18.07
C SER A 78 2.89 15.94 17.57
N GLU A 79 2.08 16.75 16.92
CA GLU A 79 0.78 16.35 16.40
C GLU A 79 0.96 15.41 15.21
N ALA A 80 1.79 15.79 14.23
CA ALA A 80 2.17 14.94 13.11
C ALA A 80 2.80 13.61 13.57
N LYS A 81 3.72 13.69 14.56
CA LYS A 81 4.33 12.48 15.15
C LYS A 81 3.30 11.58 15.81
N CYS A 82 2.37 12.15 16.55
CA CYS A 82 1.33 11.37 17.24
C CYS A 82 0.44 10.64 16.24
N TRP A 83 0.05 11.30 15.16
CA TRP A 83 -0.76 10.67 14.12
C TRP A 83 -0.01 9.51 13.44
N LEU A 84 1.23 9.74 12.98
CA LEU A 84 2.04 8.70 12.35
C LEU A 84 2.31 7.52 13.30
N ALA A 85 2.55 7.80 14.59
CA ALA A 85 2.76 6.78 15.61
C ALA A 85 1.50 5.94 15.86
N LYS A 86 0.29 6.52 15.83
CA LYS A 86 -0.96 5.77 15.97
C LYS A 86 -1.12 4.73 14.86
N VAL A 87 -0.89 5.15 13.60
CA VAL A 87 -0.96 4.22 12.46
C VAL A 87 0.11 3.14 12.58
N LEU A 88 1.35 3.50 12.94
CA LEU A 88 2.43 2.53 13.15
C LEU A 88 2.10 1.49 14.22
N VAL A 89 1.53 1.91 15.35
CA VAL A 89 1.16 1.00 16.44
C VAL A 89 0.09 0.01 15.99
N ASP A 90 -0.87 0.47 15.18
CA ASP A 90 -1.90 -0.40 14.58
C ASP A 90 -1.29 -1.37 13.56
N GLU A 91 -0.41 -0.89 12.67
CA GLU A 91 0.33 -1.72 11.71
C GLU A 91 1.17 -2.82 12.39
N TYR A 92 1.68 -2.54 13.60
CA TYR A 92 2.40 -3.53 14.43
C TYR A 92 1.48 -4.45 15.25
N GLY A 93 0.16 -4.38 15.06
CA GLY A 93 -0.78 -5.35 15.59
C GLY A 93 -1.42 -5.01 16.93
N GLU A 94 -1.49 -3.73 17.34
CA GLU A 94 -2.19 -3.35 18.58
C GLU A 94 -3.64 -3.85 18.60
N ARG A 95 -4.34 -3.78 17.46
CA ARG A 95 -5.74 -4.22 17.31
C ARG A 95 -5.88 -5.68 16.90
N SER A 96 -4.78 -6.39 16.71
CA SER A 96 -4.73 -7.75 16.15
C SER A 96 -3.98 -8.73 17.06
N GLU A 97 -4.15 -8.61 18.38
CA GLU A 97 -3.55 -9.49 19.38
C GLU A 97 -2.02 -9.62 19.30
N GLY A 98 -1.35 -8.61 18.75
CA GLY A 98 0.10 -8.57 18.53
C GLY A 98 0.56 -9.15 17.19
N GLU A 99 -0.36 -9.56 16.32
CA GLU A 99 -0.06 -10.01 14.97
C GLU A 99 -0.01 -8.82 14.02
N ASP A 100 1.15 -8.50 13.46
CA ASP A 100 1.33 -7.38 12.54
C ASP A 100 0.62 -7.61 11.19
N HIS A 101 0.35 -6.51 10.45
CA HIS A 101 -0.32 -6.60 9.15
C HIS A 101 0.47 -7.46 8.14
N ALA A 102 1.80 -7.45 8.22
CA ALA A 102 2.64 -8.30 7.37
C ALA A 102 2.51 -9.79 7.74
N TRP A 103 2.23 -10.12 9.01
CA TRP A 103 1.93 -11.48 9.43
C TRP A 103 0.60 -11.98 8.83
N HIS A 104 -0.48 -11.18 8.90
CA HIS A 104 -1.76 -11.51 8.27
C HIS A 104 -1.60 -11.68 6.75
N TYR A 105 -0.78 -10.83 6.11
CA TYR A 105 -0.50 -10.98 4.69
C TYR A 105 0.27 -12.27 4.37
N ARG A 106 1.22 -12.69 5.20
CA ARG A 106 1.93 -13.98 5.03
C ARG A 106 0.99 -15.19 5.16
N ARG A 107 -0.08 -15.11 5.98
CA ARG A 107 -1.14 -16.14 5.98
C ARG A 107 -1.82 -16.23 4.62
N PHE A 108 -2.22 -15.11 4.05
CA PHE A 108 -2.77 -15.06 2.70
C PHE A 108 -1.79 -15.65 1.67
N MET A 109 -0.52 -15.29 1.72
CA MET A 109 0.52 -15.86 0.84
C MET A 109 0.59 -17.38 0.95
N ASN A 110 0.57 -17.93 2.16
CA ASN A 110 0.57 -19.37 2.39
C ASN A 110 -0.68 -20.03 1.80
N ALA A 111 -1.86 -19.47 1.99
CA ALA A 111 -3.11 -19.94 1.38
C ALA A 111 -3.08 -19.86 -0.16
N ALA A 112 -2.37 -18.90 -0.72
CA ALA A 112 -2.11 -18.78 -2.16
C ALA A 112 -1.02 -19.75 -2.67
N GLY A 113 -0.45 -20.59 -1.81
CA GLY A 113 0.54 -21.62 -2.17
C GLY A 113 1.99 -21.12 -2.22
N ILE A 114 2.31 -20.02 -1.52
CA ILE A 114 3.68 -19.53 -1.33
C ILE A 114 4.23 -20.11 -0.03
N GLN A 115 5.43 -20.73 -0.13
CA GLN A 115 6.08 -21.30 1.05
C GLN A 115 6.62 -20.19 1.96
N PRO A 116 6.36 -20.24 3.26
CA PRO A 116 6.93 -19.27 4.22
C PRO A 116 8.46 -19.23 4.15
N GLY A 117 9.02 -18.03 4.31
CA GLY A 117 10.47 -17.81 4.30
C GLY A 117 11.11 -17.74 2.90
N THR A 118 10.31 -17.78 1.83
CA THR A 118 10.81 -17.64 0.44
C THR A 118 10.67 -16.22 -0.11
N GLU A 119 10.16 -15.29 0.66
CA GLU A 119 9.80 -13.93 0.25
C GLU A 119 10.98 -13.17 -0.38
N ASP A 120 12.17 -13.33 0.19
CA ASP A 120 13.40 -12.69 -0.28
C ASP A 120 13.81 -13.11 -1.70
N THR A 121 13.28 -14.23 -2.19
CA THR A 121 13.59 -14.79 -3.52
C THR A 121 12.63 -14.31 -4.61
N PHE A 122 11.57 -13.57 -4.28
CA PHE A 122 10.61 -13.12 -5.27
C PHE A 122 11.27 -12.26 -6.35
N ALA A 123 11.14 -12.69 -7.60
CA ALA A 123 11.52 -11.91 -8.76
C ALA A 123 10.45 -10.84 -9.01
N LEU A 124 10.79 -9.59 -8.69
CA LEU A 124 9.85 -8.47 -8.72
C LEU A 124 9.74 -7.89 -10.12
N HIS A 125 8.51 -7.57 -10.53
CA HIS A 125 8.29 -6.80 -11.74
C HIS A 125 8.88 -5.37 -11.59
N PRO A 126 9.50 -4.78 -12.64
CA PRO A 126 10.11 -3.45 -12.55
C PRO A 126 9.16 -2.35 -12.02
N GLN A 127 7.87 -2.42 -12.34
CA GLN A 127 6.87 -1.45 -11.83
C GLN A 127 6.63 -1.62 -10.31
N VAL A 128 6.72 -2.85 -9.78
CA VAL A 128 6.67 -3.10 -8.34
C VAL A 128 7.88 -2.47 -7.64
N VAL A 129 9.08 -2.68 -8.20
CA VAL A 129 10.32 -2.04 -7.72
C VAL A 129 10.20 -0.52 -7.80
N GLY A 130 9.65 0.01 -8.90
CA GLY A 130 9.41 1.43 -9.10
C GLY A 130 8.50 2.03 -8.03
N PHE A 131 7.39 1.35 -7.70
CA PHE A 131 6.48 1.76 -6.63
C PHE A 131 7.19 1.89 -5.27
N ILE A 132 7.95 0.88 -4.89
CA ILE A 132 8.66 0.87 -3.60
C ILE A 132 9.68 2.01 -3.56
N ARG A 133 10.49 2.17 -4.60
CA ARG A 133 11.50 3.24 -4.68
C ARG A 133 10.89 4.63 -4.65
N GLU A 134 9.77 4.83 -5.33
CA GLU A 134 9.09 6.13 -5.35
C GLU A 134 8.59 6.51 -3.96
N HIS A 135 8.01 5.57 -3.20
CA HIS A 135 7.56 5.84 -1.83
C HIS A 135 8.73 6.13 -0.87
N TYR A 136 9.85 5.41 -1.01
CA TYR A 136 11.07 5.78 -0.28
C TYR A 136 11.54 7.19 -0.62
N ARG A 137 11.60 7.54 -1.92
CA ARG A 137 11.96 8.88 -2.37
C ARG A 137 11.03 9.95 -1.81
N ILE A 138 9.73 9.74 -1.89
CA ILE A 138 8.72 10.66 -1.35
C ILE A 138 8.94 10.87 0.15
N CYS A 139 9.12 9.81 0.92
CA CYS A 139 9.25 9.88 2.37
C CYS A 139 10.60 10.41 2.85
N THR A 140 11.65 10.42 2.01
CA THR A 140 12.99 10.89 2.37
C THR A 140 13.40 12.22 1.73
N GLU A 141 12.99 12.48 0.49
CA GLU A 141 13.50 13.61 -0.30
C GLU A 141 12.46 14.74 -0.48
N GLU A 142 11.17 14.43 -0.55
CA GLU A 142 10.11 15.43 -0.74
C GLU A 142 9.77 16.18 0.56
N PRO A 143 9.14 17.36 0.49
CA PRO A 143 8.59 18.03 1.67
C PRO A 143 7.69 17.14 2.50
N PHE A 144 7.66 17.31 3.82
CA PHE A 144 6.87 16.49 4.74
C PHE A 144 5.40 16.34 4.31
N LEU A 145 4.75 17.44 3.91
CA LEU A 145 3.35 17.41 3.49
C LEU A 145 3.11 16.62 2.18
N VAL A 146 4.12 16.52 1.33
CA VAL A 146 4.06 15.61 0.16
C VAL A 146 4.08 14.17 0.63
N GLY A 147 4.97 13.81 1.58
CA GLY A 147 4.99 12.49 2.20
C GLY A 147 3.67 12.15 2.89
N LEU A 148 3.13 13.09 3.68
CA LEU A 148 1.85 12.93 4.37
C LEU A 148 0.70 12.73 3.37
N GLY A 149 0.69 13.48 2.28
CA GLY A 149 -0.28 13.32 1.19
C GLY A 149 -0.20 11.95 0.51
N ALA A 150 1.02 11.41 0.34
CA ALA A 150 1.24 10.12 -0.29
C ALA A 150 0.78 8.95 0.60
N LEU A 151 1.15 8.94 1.89
CA LEU A 151 0.81 7.85 2.80
C LEU A 151 -0.62 7.95 3.32
N GLY A 152 -1.11 9.16 3.54
CA GLY A 152 -2.48 9.38 3.95
C GLY A 152 -3.47 9.29 2.77
N PRO A 153 -3.83 10.42 2.14
CA PRO A 153 -4.81 10.41 1.05
C PRO A 153 -4.49 9.41 -0.06
N GLY A 154 -3.22 9.31 -0.47
CA GLY A 154 -2.79 8.41 -1.55
C GLY A 154 -2.88 6.92 -1.20
N HIS A 155 -2.64 6.54 0.06
CA HIS A 155 -2.77 5.15 0.54
C HIS A 155 -4.11 4.93 1.24
N GLU A 156 -4.28 5.46 2.44
CA GLU A 156 -5.39 5.15 3.35
C GLU A 156 -6.78 5.38 2.72
N TRP A 157 -6.98 6.51 2.04
CA TRP A 157 -8.30 6.77 1.43
C TRP A 157 -8.59 5.95 0.18
N SER A 158 -7.56 5.38 -0.45
CA SER A 158 -7.70 4.56 -1.66
C SER A 158 -7.94 3.08 -1.36
N ILE A 159 -7.49 2.57 -0.21
CA ILE A 159 -7.53 1.16 0.16
C ILE A 159 -8.96 0.60 0.18
N PRO A 160 -9.96 1.22 0.83
CA PRO A 160 -11.29 0.61 0.92
C PRO A 160 -11.91 0.29 -0.45
N ALA A 161 -11.78 1.20 -1.42
CA ALA A 161 -12.30 0.98 -2.76
C ALA A 161 -11.59 -0.17 -3.48
N MET A 162 -10.26 -0.23 -3.42
CA MET A 162 -9.46 -1.28 -4.03
C MET A 162 -9.68 -2.64 -3.36
N PHE A 163 -9.70 -2.67 -2.03
CA PHE A 163 -9.81 -3.92 -1.28
C PHE A 163 -11.20 -4.52 -1.34
N THR A 164 -12.25 -3.72 -1.48
CA THR A 164 -13.61 -4.24 -1.79
C THR A 164 -13.59 -5.11 -3.04
N LEU A 165 -12.90 -4.68 -4.10
CA LEU A 165 -12.77 -5.42 -5.34
C LEU A 165 -11.90 -6.66 -5.17
N ALA A 166 -10.77 -6.52 -4.47
CA ALA A 166 -9.85 -7.63 -4.19
C ALA A 166 -10.52 -8.73 -3.35
N VAL A 167 -11.22 -8.37 -2.27
CA VAL A 167 -11.97 -9.31 -1.41
C VAL A 167 -13.03 -10.07 -2.19
N ALA A 168 -13.78 -9.38 -3.05
CA ALA A 168 -14.77 -10.04 -3.90
C ALA A 168 -14.13 -11.08 -4.84
N GLY A 169 -12.96 -10.76 -5.40
CA GLY A 169 -12.21 -11.69 -6.25
C GLY A 169 -11.65 -12.88 -5.46
N LEU A 170 -11.10 -12.64 -4.27
CA LEU A 170 -10.56 -13.68 -3.38
C LEU A 170 -11.63 -14.68 -2.96
N ARG A 171 -12.82 -14.19 -2.55
CA ARG A 171 -13.96 -15.03 -2.21
C ARG A 171 -14.42 -15.88 -3.40
N LYS A 172 -14.47 -15.31 -4.62
CA LYS A 172 -14.79 -16.06 -5.84
C LYS A 172 -13.76 -17.14 -6.17
N ALA A 173 -12.50 -16.92 -5.84
CA ALA A 173 -11.42 -17.91 -6.00
C ALA A 173 -11.41 -18.99 -4.91
N GLY A 174 -12.34 -18.91 -3.93
CA GLY A 174 -12.50 -19.91 -2.88
C GLY A 174 -11.46 -19.82 -1.77
N PHE A 175 -10.98 -18.61 -1.43
CA PHE A 175 -10.23 -18.38 -0.21
C PHE A 175 -11.17 -18.26 0.98
N ASP A 176 -10.78 -18.84 2.12
CA ASP A 176 -11.50 -18.73 3.38
C ASP A 176 -11.33 -17.37 4.02
N GLU A 177 -12.32 -16.87 4.80
CA GLU A 177 -12.28 -15.55 5.44
C GLU A 177 -11.04 -15.35 6.31
N LYS A 178 -10.61 -16.37 7.05
CA LYS A 178 -9.37 -16.33 7.86
C LYS A 178 -8.11 -16.14 7.02
N ASP A 179 -8.10 -16.61 5.77
CA ASP A 179 -6.94 -16.53 4.89
C ASP A 179 -6.84 -15.16 4.21
N ILE A 180 -7.96 -14.43 4.14
CA ILE A 180 -8.04 -13.10 3.55
C ILE A 180 -8.21 -11.98 4.59
N GLU A 181 -8.00 -12.29 5.86
CA GLU A 181 -8.17 -11.35 6.98
C GLU A 181 -7.38 -10.06 6.79
N TYR A 182 -6.16 -10.11 6.25
CA TYR A 182 -5.40 -8.92 5.87
C TYR A 182 -6.24 -7.93 5.03
N TRP A 183 -7.00 -8.45 4.09
CA TRP A 183 -7.80 -7.63 3.18
C TRP A 183 -9.11 -7.13 3.82
N THR A 184 -9.73 -7.96 4.65
CA THR A 184 -11.00 -7.62 5.28
C THR A 184 -10.85 -6.69 6.47
N MET A 185 -9.78 -6.85 7.27
CA MET A 185 -9.51 -5.96 8.40
C MET A 185 -9.30 -4.50 7.95
N HIS A 186 -8.63 -4.28 6.81
CA HIS A 186 -8.45 -2.94 6.27
C HIS A 186 -9.74 -2.27 5.83
N LEU A 187 -10.78 -3.03 5.46
CA LEU A 187 -12.10 -2.46 5.16
C LEU A 187 -12.79 -1.86 6.39
N GLU A 188 -12.45 -2.37 7.58
CA GLU A 188 -13.01 -1.92 8.87
C GLU A 188 -12.13 -0.84 9.50
N GLN A 189 -10.82 -1.05 9.56
CA GLN A 189 -9.86 -0.17 10.24
C GLN A 189 -9.62 1.14 9.48
N ASP A 190 -9.61 1.12 8.15
CA ASP A 190 -9.33 2.30 7.34
C ASP A 190 -10.44 3.37 7.42
N GLN A 191 -11.62 3.03 7.94
CA GLN A 191 -12.63 4.03 8.27
C GLN A 191 -12.17 4.94 9.42
N ASP A 192 -11.55 4.37 10.44
CA ASP A 192 -10.99 5.09 11.58
C ASP A 192 -9.71 5.85 11.18
N HIS A 193 -8.82 5.18 10.45
CA HIS A 193 -7.59 5.80 9.93
C HIS A 193 -7.92 6.99 9.02
N GLY A 194 -8.90 6.83 8.15
CA GLY A 194 -9.37 7.90 7.27
C GLY A 194 -9.93 9.10 8.03
N ALA A 195 -10.65 8.87 9.12
CA ALA A 195 -11.21 9.94 9.96
C ALA A 195 -10.10 10.67 10.76
N TRP A 196 -9.18 9.93 11.38
CA TRP A 196 -8.03 10.50 12.09
C TRP A 196 -7.13 11.32 11.17
N LEU A 197 -6.91 10.79 9.96
CA LEU A 197 -6.13 11.46 8.94
C LEU A 197 -6.79 12.75 8.48
N GLU A 198 -8.11 12.74 8.25
CA GLU A 198 -8.84 13.94 7.83
C GLU A 198 -8.76 15.04 8.89
N GLU A 199 -8.88 14.69 10.17
CA GLU A 199 -8.71 15.62 11.29
C GLU A 199 -7.28 16.17 11.34
N ALA A 200 -6.27 15.30 11.21
CA ALA A 200 -4.87 15.73 11.20
C ALA A 200 -4.56 16.62 9.99
N LEU A 201 -4.97 16.22 8.78
CA LEU A 201 -4.73 16.99 7.56
C LEU A 201 -5.40 18.36 7.57
N ALA A 202 -6.57 18.49 8.19
CA ALA A 202 -7.28 19.76 8.27
C ALA A 202 -6.45 20.88 8.95
N ASN A 203 -5.54 20.50 9.84
CA ASN A 203 -4.62 21.44 10.51
C ASN A 203 -3.49 21.89 9.59
N TYR A 204 -3.14 21.12 8.55
CA TYR A 204 -2.09 21.43 7.58
C TYR A 204 -2.61 22.03 6.27
N CYS A 205 -3.89 21.83 5.93
CA CYS A 205 -4.52 22.33 4.69
C CYS A 205 -4.91 23.84 4.78
N THR A 206 -4.06 24.68 5.36
CA THR A 206 -4.41 26.06 5.72
C THR A 206 -4.14 27.07 4.61
N THR A 207 -3.28 26.75 3.66
CA THR A 207 -2.94 27.63 2.54
C THR A 207 -2.97 26.88 1.20
N PRO A 208 -3.09 27.58 0.05
CA PRO A 208 -3.02 26.95 -1.27
C PRO A 208 -1.73 26.16 -1.49
N GLU A 209 -0.60 26.60 -0.93
CA GLU A 209 0.70 25.95 -1.07
C GLU A 209 0.72 24.61 -0.31
N THR A 210 0.20 24.57 0.92
CA THR A 210 0.13 23.33 1.71
C THR A 210 -0.86 22.33 1.11
N GLN A 211 -1.99 22.82 0.60
CA GLN A 211 -2.97 22.02 -0.14
C GLN A 211 -2.34 21.40 -1.41
N ALA A 212 -1.57 22.21 -2.17
CA ALA A 212 -0.88 21.72 -3.37
C ALA A 212 0.16 20.63 -3.05
N GLN A 213 0.90 20.74 -1.94
CA GLN A 213 1.84 19.72 -1.50
C GLN A 213 1.13 18.40 -1.15
N ILE A 214 0.05 18.45 -0.37
CA ILE A 214 -0.72 17.28 0.03
C ILE A 214 -1.31 16.60 -1.21
N ARG A 215 -1.97 17.38 -2.10
CA ARG A 215 -2.51 16.85 -3.35
C ARG A 215 -1.41 16.20 -4.22
N ARG A 216 -0.26 16.87 -4.38
CA ARG A 216 0.87 16.35 -5.14
C ARG A 216 1.34 15.00 -4.59
N GLY A 217 1.44 14.85 -3.27
CA GLY A 217 1.80 13.59 -2.63
C GLY A 217 0.81 12.47 -2.92
N ALA A 218 -0.49 12.75 -2.77
CA ALA A 218 -1.54 11.79 -3.08
C ALA A 218 -1.45 11.30 -4.53
N LEU A 219 -1.32 12.22 -5.48
CA LEU A 219 -1.24 11.86 -6.91
C LEU A 219 0.04 11.10 -7.25
N LEU A 220 1.21 11.47 -6.70
CA LEU A 220 2.46 10.71 -6.90
C LEU A 220 2.31 9.25 -6.43
N SER A 221 1.69 9.04 -5.28
CA SER A 221 1.42 7.69 -4.76
C SER A 221 0.48 6.91 -5.68
N LEU A 222 -0.59 7.54 -6.15
CA LEU A 222 -1.59 6.90 -7.00
C LEU A 222 -1.09 6.64 -8.42
N ASP A 223 -0.29 7.52 -9.00
CA ASP A 223 0.39 7.30 -10.29
C ASP A 223 1.36 6.10 -10.20
N ALA A 224 2.08 5.98 -9.07
CA ALA A 224 2.92 4.82 -8.83
C ALA A 224 2.08 3.55 -8.62
N ARG A 225 0.89 3.65 -7.99
CA ARG A 225 -0.06 2.56 -7.77
C ARG A 225 -0.66 2.05 -9.08
N GLU A 226 -1.01 2.94 -10.00
CA GLU A 226 -1.48 2.54 -11.32
C GLU A 226 -0.44 1.69 -12.05
N LYS A 227 0.81 2.17 -12.09
CA LYS A 227 1.93 1.44 -12.70
C LYS A 227 2.18 0.10 -12.00
N PHE A 228 2.07 0.06 -10.67
CA PHE A 228 2.18 -1.15 -9.89
C PHE A 228 1.14 -2.19 -10.32
N TRP A 229 -0.13 -1.81 -10.45
CA TRP A 229 -1.19 -2.73 -10.90
C TRP A 229 -0.96 -3.24 -12.32
N TRP A 230 -0.49 -2.39 -13.21
CA TRP A 230 -0.08 -2.81 -14.57
C TRP A 230 1.05 -3.84 -14.49
N GLY A 231 2.03 -3.65 -13.64
CA GLY A 231 3.13 -4.62 -13.43
C GLY A 231 2.65 -5.96 -12.90
N VAL A 232 1.72 -5.96 -11.94
CA VAL A 232 1.10 -7.19 -11.42
C VAL A 232 0.33 -7.92 -12.52
N MET A 233 -0.47 -7.19 -13.29
CA MET A 233 -1.25 -7.76 -14.40
C MET A 233 -0.35 -8.34 -15.50
N ASP A 234 0.72 -7.66 -15.85
CA ASP A 234 1.69 -8.16 -16.84
C ASP A 234 2.38 -9.45 -16.36
N LYS A 235 2.76 -9.50 -15.08
CA LYS A 235 3.34 -10.70 -14.47
C LYS A 235 2.35 -11.88 -14.50
N ILE A 236 1.08 -11.68 -14.15
CA ILE A 236 0.03 -12.71 -14.25
C ILE A 236 -0.08 -13.22 -15.69
N ASN A 237 -0.19 -12.32 -16.67
CA ASN A 237 -0.36 -12.69 -18.06
C ASN A 237 0.87 -13.42 -18.64
N SER A 238 2.07 -13.02 -18.27
CA SER A 238 3.31 -13.64 -18.73
C SER A 238 3.48 -15.07 -18.18
N GLU A 239 3.10 -15.32 -16.93
CA GLU A 239 3.15 -16.65 -16.34
C GLU A 239 2.09 -17.59 -16.95
N LEU A 240 0.88 -17.11 -17.24
CA LEU A 240 -0.16 -17.87 -17.93
C LEU A 240 0.27 -18.27 -19.35
N THR A 241 0.93 -17.35 -20.07
CA THR A 241 1.44 -17.63 -21.42
C THR A 241 2.50 -18.71 -21.39
N ARG A 242 3.44 -18.66 -20.42
CA ARG A 242 4.47 -19.71 -20.25
C ARG A 242 3.86 -21.08 -19.93
N ALA A 243 2.88 -21.11 -19.03
CA ALA A 243 2.21 -22.37 -18.66
C ALA A 243 1.46 -23.03 -19.85
N SER A 244 1.08 -22.24 -20.86
CA SER A 244 0.36 -22.70 -22.04
C SER A 244 1.28 -23.19 -23.17
N LEU A 245 2.61 -23.01 -23.07
CA LEU A 245 3.55 -23.45 -24.09
C LEU A 245 3.97 -24.92 -23.88
N PRO A 246 3.78 -25.84 -24.87
CA PRO A 246 4.19 -27.23 -24.74
C PRO A 246 5.72 -27.34 -24.59
N GLY A 247 6.18 -28.05 -23.54
CA GLY A 247 7.60 -28.38 -23.36
C GLY A 247 8.43 -27.36 -22.56
N VAL A 248 7.83 -26.29 -22.06
CA VAL A 248 8.47 -25.40 -21.10
C VAL A 248 8.27 -25.94 -19.70
N LEU A 249 9.32 -26.51 -19.11
CA LEU A 249 9.30 -26.89 -17.69
C LEU A 249 9.03 -25.63 -16.85
N PRO A 250 8.22 -25.75 -15.74
CA PRO A 250 8.07 -24.64 -14.81
C PRO A 250 9.49 -24.19 -14.38
N ALA A 251 9.77 -22.92 -14.52
CA ALA A 251 11.06 -22.36 -14.13
C ALA A 251 11.36 -22.80 -12.69
N SER A 252 12.38 -23.64 -12.52
CA SER A 252 13.01 -23.77 -11.22
C SER A 252 13.31 -22.37 -10.74
N SER A 253 13.20 -22.09 -9.46
CA SER A 253 13.35 -20.77 -8.77
C SER A 253 14.71 -20.06 -9.01
N GLY A 254 15.23 -20.17 -10.23
CA GLY A 254 16.40 -19.47 -10.72
C GLY A 254 15.96 -18.16 -11.37
N SER A 255 16.57 -17.08 -10.94
CA SER A 255 16.42 -15.71 -11.40
C SER A 255 16.14 -15.63 -12.90
N GLU A 256 15.00 -15.09 -13.30
CA GLU A 256 14.85 -14.51 -14.64
C GLU A 256 15.98 -13.48 -14.77
N SER A 257 16.91 -13.72 -15.67
CA SER A 257 18.13 -12.92 -15.82
C SER A 257 17.74 -11.46 -16.01
N GLY A 258 17.93 -10.65 -14.99
CA GLY A 258 17.67 -9.21 -15.01
C GLY A 258 16.58 -8.68 -14.07
N GLN A 259 15.74 -9.51 -13.46
CA GLN A 259 14.75 -9.03 -12.48
C GLN A 259 15.36 -8.93 -11.07
N MET A 260 15.07 -7.82 -10.39
CA MET A 260 15.53 -7.59 -9.02
C MET A 260 14.75 -8.46 -8.05
N THR A 261 15.42 -9.14 -7.13
CA THR A 261 14.76 -9.85 -6.04
C THR A 261 14.37 -8.90 -4.90
N LEU A 262 13.43 -9.34 -4.04
CA LEU A 262 13.07 -8.56 -2.86
C LEU A 262 14.27 -8.33 -1.93
N ARG A 263 15.15 -9.33 -1.78
CA ARG A 263 16.41 -9.18 -1.02
C ARG A 263 17.28 -8.07 -1.61
N GLN A 264 17.55 -8.11 -2.91
CA GLN A 264 18.35 -7.08 -3.58
C GLN A 264 17.73 -5.68 -3.46
N LEU A 265 16.41 -5.58 -3.55
CA LEU A 265 15.72 -4.31 -3.34
C LEU A 265 15.95 -3.79 -1.92
N ARG A 266 15.73 -4.62 -0.90
CA ARG A 266 15.95 -4.26 0.52
C ARG A 266 17.40 -3.82 0.79
N ASP A 267 18.38 -4.56 0.25
CA ASP A 267 19.79 -4.20 0.41
C ASP A 267 20.11 -2.84 -0.21
N THR A 268 19.56 -2.55 -1.40
CA THR A 268 19.73 -1.26 -2.06
C THR A 268 19.11 -0.10 -1.26
N LEU A 269 17.94 -0.32 -0.65
CA LEU A 269 17.22 0.70 0.13
C LEU A 269 17.89 0.94 1.49
N ARG A 270 18.38 -0.11 2.17
CA ARG A 270 19.12 0.02 3.43
C ARG A 270 20.37 0.85 3.27
N LEU A 271 21.13 0.65 2.18
CA LEU A 271 22.31 1.45 1.89
C LEU A 271 21.97 2.93 1.70
N LYS A 272 20.84 3.26 1.04
CA LYS A 272 20.40 4.65 0.88
C LYS A 272 20.00 5.31 2.20
N VAL A 273 19.34 4.59 3.09
CA VAL A 273 18.91 5.13 4.39
C VAL A 273 20.06 5.34 5.36
N VAL A 274 21.12 4.51 5.27
CA VAL A 274 22.29 4.59 6.19
C VAL A 274 23.35 5.59 5.69
N PHE A 275 23.47 5.81 4.37
CA PHE A 275 24.53 6.62 3.76
C PHE A 275 24.03 7.82 2.93
N GLY A 276 22.73 8.05 2.85
CA GLY A 276 22.12 9.26 2.26
C GLY A 276 21.91 10.29 3.32
#